data_ab14af60dc7f39273f0af697d5df4084
#
_entry.id   ab14af60dc7f39273f0af697d5df4084
#
_cell.length_a   1.000
_cell.length_b   1.000
_cell.length_c   1.000
_cell.angle_alpha   90.00
_cell.angle_beta   90.00
_cell.angle_gamma   90.00
#
_symmetry.space_group_name_H-M   'P 1'
#
loop_
_entity.id
_entity.type
_entity.pdbx_description
1 polymer ?
#
loop_
_entity_poly.entity_id
_entity_poly.type
_entity_poly.pdbx_seq_one_letter_code
_entity_poly.pdbx_strand_id
1 'polypeptide(L)'
;MATRIRLKRLGAKKAPFYRIVVADSRTARNGKTIEEIGYYDPTKEPAVLKVDADAAKKWLSTGAQPSDTVKALLKKAGVIE
;
A
#
# COMPACT_ATOMS: atom_id res chain seq x y z
N MET A 1 -15.12 -7.13 -10.29
CA MET A 1 -14.09 -7.45 -9.30
C MET A 1 -13.67 -6.20 -8.57
N ALA A 2 -13.56 -6.29 -7.27
CA ALA A 2 -13.10 -5.15 -6.48
C ALA A 2 -11.59 -5.27 -6.26
N THR A 3 -10.86 -4.28 -6.74
CA THR A 3 -9.41 -4.20 -6.54
C THR A 3 -9.16 -3.24 -5.39
N ARG A 4 -8.30 -3.64 -4.47
CA ARG A 4 -7.99 -2.85 -3.29
C ARG A 4 -6.49 -2.63 -3.14
N ILE A 5 -6.15 -1.45 -2.65
CA ILE A 5 -4.77 -1.12 -2.30
C ILE A 5 -4.69 -1.16 -0.77
N ARG A 6 -3.82 -1.99 -0.24
CA ARG A 6 -3.72 -2.17 1.20
C ARG A 6 -2.29 -2.38 1.65
N LEU A 7 -2.08 -2.33 2.96
CA LEU A 7 -0.78 -2.61 3.55
C LEU A 7 -0.67 -4.08 3.87
N LYS A 8 0.48 -4.65 3.53
CA LYS A 8 0.84 -6.01 3.92
C LYS A 8 1.94 -5.91 4.97
N ARG A 9 1.69 -6.44 6.15
CA ARG A 9 2.67 -6.41 7.21
C ARG A 9 3.75 -7.45 6.99
N LEU A 10 5.00 -7.02 7.11
CA LEU A 10 6.17 -7.86 7.02
C LEU A 10 7.09 -7.51 8.18
N GLY A 11 8.19 -8.22 8.31
CA GLY A 11 9.19 -7.92 9.34
C GLY A 11 8.94 -8.64 10.65
N ALA A 12 9.76 -8.31 11.64
CA ALA A 12 9.74 -8.95 12.94
C ALA A 12 8.69 -8.30 13.87
N LYS A 13 8.44 -8.98 14.98
CA LYS A 13 7.46 -8.55 15.97
C LYS A 13 7.70 -7.13 16.49
N LYS A 14 8.97 -6.76 16.71
CA LYS A 14 9.35 -5.44 17.21
C LYS A 14 9.84 -4.49 16.13
N ALA A 15 9.85 -4.92 14.88
CA ALA A 15 10.31 -4.13 13.76
C ALA A 15 9.32 -4.28 12.60
N PRO A 16 8.13 -3.68 12.72
CA PRO A 16 7.13 -3.79 11.66
C PRO A 16 7.60 -3.10 10.39
N PHE A 17 7.32 -3.73 9.28
CA PHE A 17 7.59 -3.20 7.97
C PHE A 17 6.37 -3.49 7.11
N TYR A 18 5.93 -2.50 6.35
CA TYR A 18 4.72 -2.64 5.55
C TYR A 18 5.01 -2.43 4.08
N ARG A 19 4.36 -3.20 3.24
CA ARG A 19 4.37 -2.97 1.80
C ARG A 19 2.99 -2.53 1.36
N ILE A 20 2.96 -1.58 0.44
CA ILE A 20 1.72 -1.13 -0.17
C ILE A 20 1.48 -2.02 -1.37
N VAL A 21 0.40 -2.78 -1.33
CA VAL A 21 0.13 -3.79 -2.34
C VAL A 21 -1.27 -3.60 -2.93
N VAL A 22 -1.39 -4.00 -4.19
CA VAL A 22 -2.68 -4.05 -4.87
C VAL A 22 -3.14 -5.50 -4.89
N ALA A 23 -4.35 -5.75 -4.45
CA ALA A 23 -4.89 -7.10 -4.40
C ALA A 23 -6.36 -7.11 -4.73
N ASP A 24 -6.84 -8.25 -5.24
CA ASP A 24 -8.26 -8.48 -5.46
C ASP A 24 -8.91 -8.74 -4.10
N SER A 25 -10.04 -8.09 -3.83
CA SER A 25 -10.76 -8.25 -2.56
C SER A 25 -11.25 -9.68 -2.34
N ARG A 26 -11.33 -10.48 -3.39
CA ARG A 26 -11.72 -11.89 -3.29
C ARG A 26 -10.57 -12.80 -2.89
N THR A 27 -9.34 -12.30 -2.99
CA THR A 27 -8.18 -13.09 -2.64
C THR A 27 -8.11 -13.27 -1.14
N ALA A 28 -7.79 -14.49 -0.67
CA ALA A 28 -7.62 -14.76 0.74
C ALA A 28 -6.51 -13.88 1.32
N ARG A 29 -6.52 -13.69 2.65
CA ARG A 29 -5.57 -12.81 3.32
C ARG A 29 -4.11 -13.10 2.97
N ASN A 30 -3.77 -14.36 2.79
CA ASN A 30 -2.44 -14.77 2.38
C ASN A 30 -2.36 -15.05 0.89
N GLY A 31 -3.34 -14.60 0.13
CA GLY A 31 -3.37 -14.78 -1.32
C GLY A 31 -2.37 -13.88 -2.02
N LYS A 32 -2.20 -14.14 -3.29
CA LYS A 32 -1.23 -13.42 -4.10
C LYS A 32 -1.68 -11.98 -4.33
N THR A 33 -0.73 -11.06 -4.23
CA THR A 33 -0.97 -9.67 -4.59
C THR A 33 -0.81 -9.51 -6.10
N ILE A 34 -1.52 -8.53 -6.66
CA ILE A 34 -1.40 -8.21 -8.08
C ILE A 34 -0.09 -7.48 -8.32
N GLU A 35 0.23 -6.49 -7.49
CA GLU A 35 1.41 -5.67 -7.65
C GLU A 35 1.79 -5.02 -6.34
N GLU A 36 3.09 -4.81 -6.12
CA GLU A 36 3.58 -4.02 -5.01
C GLU A 36 3.94 -2.64 -5.54
N ILE A 37 3.36 -1.60 -4.94
CA ILE A 37 3.53 -0.22 -5.44
C ILE A 37 4.31 0.66 -4.47
N GLY A 38 4.77 0.12 -3.36
CA GLY A 38 5.56 0.90 -2.42
C GLY A 38 5.77 0.18 -1.11
N TYR A 39 6.40 0.88 -0.17
CA TYR A 39 6.59 0.35 1.17
C TYR A 39 6.61 1.47 2.20
N TYR A 40 6.38 1.10 3.45
CA TYR A 40 6.37 2.03 4.57
C TYR A 40 7.11 1.37 5.75
N ASP A 41 8.11 2.06 6.26
CA ASP A 41 8.89 1.61 7.41
C ASP A 41 8.76 2.63 8.54
N PRO A 42 7.89 2.37 9.52
CA PRO A 42 7.73 3.32 10.63
C PRO A 42 8.83 3.22 11.68
N THR A 43 9.72 2.22 11.60
CA THR A 43 10.79 2.05 12.58
C THR A 43 11.96 3.00 12.32
N LYS A 44 12.03 3.59 11.14
CA LYS A 44 13.06 4.56 10.82
C LYS A 44 12.66 5.93 11.36
N GLU A 45 13.65 6.76 11.57
CA GLU A 45 13.41 8.13 12.02
C GLU A 45 14.18 9.10 11.13
N PRO A 46 13.48 9.91 10.31
CA PRO A 46 12.02 9.87 10.12
C PRO A 46 11.57 8.58 9.43
N ALA A 47 10.30 8.26 9.58
CA ALA A 47 9.72 7.08 8.94
C ALA A 47 9.92 7.13 7.43
N VAL A 48 10.29 6.00 6.85
CA VAL A 48 10.50 5.91 5.40
C VAL A 48 9.20 5.52 4.71
N LEU A 49 8.80 6.32 3.75
CA LEU A 49 7.63 6.02 2.94
C LEU A 49 8.01 6.21 1.48
N LYS A 50 7.94 5.14 0.73
CA LYS A 50 8.19 5.17 -0.71
C LYS A 50 6.99 4.62 -1.45
N VAL A 51 6.53 5.34 -2.45
CA VAL A 51 5.39 4.95 -3.28
C VAL A 51 5.74 5.22 -4.73
N ASP A 52 5.45 4.22 -5.58
CA ASP A 52 5.51 4.44 -7.02
C ASP A 52 4.26 5.24 -7.40
N ALA A 53 4.42 6.54 -7.53
CA ALA A 53 3.29 7.44 -7.79
C ALA A 53 2.56 7.09 -9.08
N ASP A 54 3.31 6.75 -10.13
CA ASP A 54 2.71 6.41 -11.41
C ASP A 54 1.86 5.15 -11.30
N ALA A 55 2.36 4.12 -10.63
CA ALA A 55 1.61 2.89 -10.43
C ALA A 55 0.37 3.14 -9.55
N ALA A 56 0.53 3.91 -8.47
CA ALA A 56 -0.58 4.22 -7.58
C ALA A 56 -1.68 4.98 -8.33
N LYS A 57 -1.31 5.98 -9.10
CA LYS A 57 -2.27 6.76 -9.88
C LYS A 57 -2.98 5.89 -10.92
N LYS A 58 -2.23 5.00 -11.57
CA LYS A 58 -2.80 4.08 -12.54
C LYS A 58 -3.87 3.20 -11.90
N TRP A 59 -3.56 2.60 -10.75
CA TRP A 59 -4.52 1.73 -10.07
C TRP A 59 -5.72 2.51 -9.55
N LEU A 60 -5.50 3.71 -9.03
CA LEU A 60 -6.61 4.56 -8.57
C LEU A 60 -7.52 4.94 -9.74
N SER A 61 -6.95 5.25 -10.91
CA SER A 61 -7.75 5.61 -12.08
C SER A 61 -8.54 4.44 -12.63
N THR A 62 -8.11 3.20 -12.38
CA THR A 62 -8.85 2.01 -12.80
C THR A 62 -9.91 1.58 -11.78
N GLY A 63 -10.05 2.31 -10.67
CA GLY A 63 -11.06 2.04 -9.68
C GLY A 63 -10.59 1.28 -8.45
N ALA A 64 -9.29 1.07 -8.31
CA ALA A 64 -8.76 0.43 -7.10
C ALA A 64 -9.05 1.31 -5.89
N GLN A 65 -9.48 0.69 -4.79
CA GLN A 65 -9.87 1.42 -3.59
C GLN A 65 -8.81 1.28 -2.50
N PRO A 66 -8.20 2.38 -2.06
CA PRO A 66 -7.24 2.32 -0.97
C PRO A 66 -7.94 2.16 0.37
N SER A 67 -7.33 1.41 1.28
CA SER A 67 -7.78 1.40 2.67
C SER A 67 -7.54 2.79 3.28
N ASP A 68 -8.18 3.06 4.42
CA ASP A 68 -8.03 4.36 5.07
C ASP A 68 -6.56 4.65 5.39
N THR A 69 -5.83 3.66 5.88
CA THR A 69 -4.41 3.81 6.19
C THR A 69 -3.60 4.12 4.94
N VAL A 70 -3.83 3.37 3.85
CA VAL A 70 -3.14 3.59 2.59
C VAL A 70 -3.48 4.96 2.03
N LYS A 71 -4.74 5.36 2.11
CA LYS A 71 -5.16 6.67 1.64
C LYS A 71 -4.40 7.80 2.35
N ALA A 72 -4.24 7.68 3.68
CA ALA A 72 -3.47 8.65 4.45
C ALA A 72 -2.00 8.66 4.02
N LEU A 73 -1.41 7.49 3.78
CA LEU A 73 -0.03 7.40 3.31
C LEU A 73 0.15 7.98 1.92
N LEU A 74 -0.80 7.75 1.03
CA LEU A 74 -0.74 8.32 -0.32
C LEU A 74 -0.83 9.84 -0.30
N LYS A 75 -1.65 10.40 0.58
CA LYS A 75 -1.71 11.85 0.78
C LYS A 75 -0.39 12.38 1.29
N LYS A 76 0.21 11.70 2.25
CA LYS A 76 1.49 12.09 2.82
C LYS A 76 2.61 12.05 1.78
N ALA A 77 2.54 11.10 0.87
CA ALA A 77 3.51 10.96 -0.21
C ALA A 77 3.25 11.94 -1.37
N GLY A 78 2.14 12.64 -1.35
CA GLY A 78 1.80 13.59 -2.40
C GLY A 78 1.20 12.95 -3.65
N VAL A 79 0.78 11.70 -3.57
CA VAL A 79 0.19 10.98 -4.70
C VAL A 79 -1.26 11.42 -4.92
N ILE A 80 -1.98 11.67 -3.84
CA ILE A 80 -3.36 12.17 -3.87
C ILE A 80 -3.47 13.40 -2.96
N GLU A 81 -4.51 14.17 -3.20
CA GLU A 81 -4.79 15.37 -2.41
C GLU A 81 -5.71 15.09 -1.23
#